data_bd659b1c41d0653f9951a6348f5d5ed9
#
_entry.id   bd659b1c41d0653f9951a6348f5d5ed9
#
_cell.length_a   1.000
_cell.length_b   1.000
_cell.length_c   1.000
_cell.angle_alpha   90.00
_cell.angle_beta   90.00
_cell.angle_gamma   90.00
#
_symmetry.space_group_name_H-M   'P 1'
#
loop_
_entity.id
_entity.type
_entity.pdbx_description
1 polymer ?
#
loop_
_entity_poly.entity_id
_entity_poly.type
_entity_poly.pdbx_seq_one_letter_code
_entity_poly.pdbx_strand_id
1 'polypeptide(L)'
;CASEYEDPATRRYDAQPVCCNDCGPEVYLTGREERGRSAIIATRKMIHDGGIVAIKGIGGFHLCCDATNEEAVQRLRTLKNRPVKPFAVMARDVEAVKQECLVNEVQEEILDGHQKPILLLEKRKKSADSTGLCKSVAPGNPKVGIMLPYAPVQMLLFRYDDGIQMPDYLVMTSGNVSGAPICRDDRDAETELGHLADCILSHDRNIRIRADDSVMDFFRGQPYMVRRSRGYAPLPVVLSGETKGTVLAMGGELKNSFCIGVNDLCYLSPYVGDLQDLRTVQALEETIGRFQTLLEAQPQAVVCDLHPGYNSVAMAK
;
A
#
# COMPACT_ATOMS: atom_id res chain seq x y z
N CYS A 1 6.89 -6.31 29.38
CA CYS A 1 5.97 -5.24 28.90
C CYS A 1 4.60 -5.32 29.55
N ALA A 2 3.98 -6.53 29.71
CA ALA A 2 2.69 -6.63 30.39
C ALA A 2 2.73 -6.09 31.82
N SER A 3 3.74 -6.50 32.62
CA SER A 3 3.91 -6.00 33.99
C SER A 3 4.12 -4.48 34.07
N GLU A 4 4.86 -3.91 33.09
CA GLU A 4 5.07 -2.45 33.03
C GLU A 4 3.82 -1.71 32.54
N TYR A 5 2.99 -2.36 31.73
CA TYR A 5 1.72 -1.79 31.25
C TYR A 5 0.69 -1.65 32.37
N GLU A 6 0.70 -2.60 33.32
CA GLU A 6 -0.22 -2.65 34.45
C GLU A 6 0.28 -1.86 35.67
N ASP A 7 1.56 -1.48 35.71
CA ASP A 7 2.18 -0.78 36.86
C ASP A 7 2.17 0.75 36.66
N PRO A 8 1.36 1.50 37.48
CA PRO A 8 1.28 2.95 37.38
C PRO A 8 2.60 3.69 37.60
N ALA A 9 3.60 3.06 38.23
CA ALA A 9 4.90 3.67 38.50
C ALA A 9 5.85 3.64 37.29
N THR A 10 5.48 2.96 36.22
CA THR A 10 6.33 2.86 35.00
C THR A 10 5.92 3.83 33.90
N ARG A 11 6.87 4.18 33.02
CA ARG A 11 6.59 4.98 31.81
C ARG A 11 5.71 4.26 30.78
N ARG A 12 5.49 2.96 30.94
CA ARG A 12 4.71 2.13 30.01
C ARG A 12 3.29 1.86 30.50
N TYR A 13 2.93 2.43 31.64
CA TYR A 13 1.57 2.31 32.15
C TYR A 13 0.56 2.79 31.11
N ASP A 14 -0.40 1.91 30.77
CA ASP A 14 -1.47 2.14 29.78
C ASP A 14 -0.99 2.62 28.38
N ALA A 15 0.29 2.41 28.08
CA ALA A 15 0.91 2.87 26.83
C ALA A 15 0.83 1.79 25.73
N GLN A 16 -0.33 1.66 25.08
CA GLN A 16 -0.61 0.66 24.03
C GLN A 16 0.40 0.63 22.86
N PRO A 17 0.95 1.77 22.36
CA PRO A 17 1.89 1.75 21.24
C PRO A 17 3.30 1.30 21.61
N VAL A 18 3.57 0.99 22.88
CA VAL A 18 4.91 0.62 23.35
C VAL A 18 5.11 -0.88 23.26
N CYS A 19 6.19 -1.31 22.63
CA CYS A 19 6.67 -2.69 22.59
C CYS A 19 8.17 -2.75 22.89
N CYS A 20 8.69 -3.96 23.10
CA CYS A 20 10.11 -4.24 23.24
C CYS A 20 10.54 -5.33 22.25
N ASN A 21 11.85 -5.61 22.16
CA ASN A 21 12.39 -6.61 21.26
C ASN A 21 11.93 -8.05 21.58
N ASP A 22 11.55 -8.31 22.84
CA ASP A 22 11.15 -9.68 23.27
C ASP A 22 9.66 -9.97 23.00
N CYS A 23 8.80 -8.95 23.04
CA CYS A 23 7.35 -9.11 22.87
C CYS A 23 6.74 -8.20 21.79
N GLY A 24 7.57 -7.47 21.05
CA GLY A 24 7.17 -6.63 19.92
C GLY A 24 7.00 -7.45 18.64
N PRO A 25 6.56 -6.79 17.56
CA PRO A 25 6.47 -7.44 16.25
C PRO A 25 7.83 -7.94 15.78
N GLU A 26 7.85 -9.14 15.25
CA GLU A 26 9.04 -9.73 14.64
C GLU A 26 8.87 -9.84 13.12
N VAL A 27 9.93 -9.52 12.38
CA VAL A 27 10.03 -9.78 10.94
C VAL A 27 10.75 -11.09 10.69
N TYR A 28 10.38 -11.81 9.64
CA TYR A 28 10.99 -13.10 9.27
C TYR A 28 10.87 -13.36 7.77
N LEU A 29 11.75 -14.21 7.24
CA LEU A 29 11.62 -14.74 5.90
C LEU A 29 10.77 -16.02 5.93
N THR A 30 9.69 -16.03 5.18
CA THR A 30 8.76 -17.17 5.12
C THR A 30 9.47 -18.42 4.57
N GLY A 31 9.28 -19.54 5.24
CA GLY A 31 9.93 -20.80 4.86
C GLY A 31 11.44 -20.88 5.09
N ARG A 32 12.02 -19.90 5.82
CA ARG A 32 13.45 -19.82 6.16
C ARG A 32 13.65 -19.60 7.65
N GLU A 33 14.90 -19.71 8.11
CA GLU A 33 15.27 -19.55 9.54
C GLU A 33 15.50 -18.08 9.94
N GLU A 34 15.75 -17.19 8.95
CA GLU A 34 16.08 -15.79 9.19
C GLU A 34 14.93 -15.04 9.81
N ARG A 35 15.21 -14.43 11.00
CA ARG A 35 14.29 -13.64 11.79
C ARG A 35 14.95 -12.35 12.25
N GLY A 36 14.14 -11.33 12.58
CA GLY A 36 14.61 -10.06 13.10
C GLY A 36 15.71 -9.44 12.23
N ARG A 37 16.87 -9.19 12.83
CA ARG A 37 18.02 -8.60 12.15
C ARG A 37 18.48 -9.41 10.93
N SER A 38 18.58 -10.72 11.04
CA SER A 38 19.04 -11.57 9.94
C SER A 38 18.08 -11.55 8.75
N ALA A 39 16.78 -11.48 8.98
CA ALA A 39 15.78 -11.37 7.92
C ALA A 39 15.89 -10.04 7.15
N ILE A 40 16.11 -8.92 7.85
CA ILE A 40 16.33 -7.61 7.20
C ILE A 40 17.60 -7.61 6.36
N ILE A 41 18.72 -8.11 6.90
CA ILE A 41 20.01 -8.18 6.18
C ILE A 41 19.88 -9.04 4.92
N ALA A 42 19.30 -10.23 5.05
CA ALA A 42 19.10 -11.15 3.93
C ALA A 42 18.21 -10.53 2.84
N THR A 43 17.13 -9.82 3.23
CA THR A 43 16.25 -9.11 2.30
C THR A 43 17.00 -8.01 1.56
N ARG A 44 17.72 -7.15 2.28
CA ARG A 44 18.51 -6.06 1.69
C ARG A 44 19.55 -6.58 0.71
N LYS A 45 20.29 -7.62 1.12
CA LYS A 45 21.27 -8.28 0.26
C LYS A 45 20.62 -8.82 -1.02
N MET A 46 19.46 -9.47 -0.92
CA MET A 46 18.74 -10.00 -2.08
C MET A 46 18.32 -8.89 -3.05
N ILE A 47 17.78 -7.78 -2.55
CA ILE A 47 17.43 -6.62 -3.40
C ILE A 47 18.67 -6.01 -4.05
N HIS A 48 19.76 -5.82 -3.27
CA HIS A 48 21.03 -5.30 -3.76
C HIS A 48 21.63 -6.17 -4.89
N ASP A 49 21.49 -7.50 -4.77
CA ASP A 49 21.97 -8.47 -5.76
C ASP A 49 21.01 -8.64 -6.96
N GLY A 50 19.98 -7.79 -7.10
CA GLY A 50 19.04 -7.76 -8.22
C GLY A 50 17.84 -8.69 -8.07
N GLY A 51 17.59 -9.21 -6.87
CA GLY A 51 16.42 -10.06 -6.57
C GLY A 51 15.12 -9.27 -6.44
N ILE A 52 14.01 -10.02 -6.47
CA ILE A 52 12.64 -9.54 -6.23
C ILE A 52 12.17 -10.10 -4.90
N VAL A 53 11.69 -9.24 -4.01
CA VAL A 53 11.21 -9.64 -2.68
C VAL A 53 9.74 -9.24 -2.50
N ALA A 54 8.92 -10.15 -1.98
CA ALA A 54 7.60 -9.80 -1.48
C ALA A 54 7.73 -9.31 -0.03
N ILE A 55 7.17 -8.15 0.29
CA ILE A 55 7.32 -7.50 1.61
C ILE A 55 5.95 -7.19 2.19
N LYS A 56 5.67 -7.68 3.38
CA LYS A 56 4.45 -7.38 4.12
C LYS A 56 4.50 -5.94 4.64
N GLY A 57 3.59 -5.10 4.13
CA GLY A 57 3.38 -3.73 4.61
C GLY A 57 2.31 -3.66 5.68
N ILE A 58 1.65 -2.50 5.81
CA ILE A 58 0.55 -2.30 6.77
C ILE A 58 -0.84 -2.60 6.18
N GLY A 59 -1.00 -2.53 4.86
CA GLY A 59 -2.26 -2.79 4.15
C GLY A 59 -2.27 -4.02 3.26
N GLY A 60 -1.14 -4.67 3.08
CA GLY A 60 -0.92 -5.82 2.22
C GLY A 60 0.54 -6.00 1.88
N PHE A 61 0.83 -7.01 1.05
CA PHE A 61 2.16 -7.27 0.53
C PHE A 61 2.49 -6.38 -0.67
N HIS A 62 3.77 -6.09 -0.85
CA HIS A 62 4.32 -5.44 -2.03
C HIS A 62 5.39 -6.32 -2.67
N LEU A 63 5.52 -6.27 -3.99
CA LEU A 63 6.69 -6.78 -4.70
C LEU A 63 7.69 -5.65 -4.86
N CYS A 64 8.91 -5.90 -4.43
CA CYS A 64 9.99 -4.93 -4.32
C CYS A 64 11.23 -5.42 -5.08
N CYS A 65 11.88 -4.54 -5.83
CA CYS A 65 13.22 -4.74 -6.39
C CYS A 65 13.90 -3.37 -6.56
N ASP A 66 15.18 -3.38 -6.89
CA ASP A 66 15.92 -2.16 -7.22
C ASP A 66 15.34 -1.48 -8.47
N ALA A 67 14.86 -0.25 -8.33
CA ALA A 67 14.24 0.54 -9.40
C ALA A 67 15.29 1.13 -10.39
N THR A 68 16.58 1.03 -10.08
CA THR A 68 17.68 1.45 -10.95
C THR A 68 18.21 0.29 -11.81
N ASN A 69 17.88 -0.95 -11.43
CA ASN A 69 18.31 -2.16 -12.12
C ASN A 69 17.29 -2.55 -13.21
N GLU A 70 17.67 -2.31 -14.47
CA GLU A 70 16.80 -2.58 -15.64
C GLU A 70 16.41 -4.07 -15.74
N GLU A 71 17.35 -5.00 -15.45
CA GLU A 71 17.10 -6.44 -15.54
C GLU A 71 16.08 -6.90 -14.47
N ALA A 72 16.25 -6.44 -13.22
CA ALA A 72 15.32 -6.75 -12.13
C ALA A 72 13.91 -6.23 -12.42
N VAL A 73 13.78 -5.00 -12.93
CA VAL A 73 12.48 -4.41 -13.26
C VAL A 73 11.84 -5.11 -14.46
N GLN A 74 12.58 -5.47 -15.50
CA GLN A 74 12.05 -6.24 -16.62
C GLN A 74 11.62 -7.65 -16.21
N ARG A 75 12.41 -8.32 -15.35
CA ARG A 75 12.03 -9.62 -14.79
C ARG A 75 10.70 -9.50 -14.01
N LEU A 76 10.55 -8.48 -13.17
CA LEU A 76 9.30 -8.24 -12.44
C LEU A 76 8.12 -7.98 -13.40
N ARG A 77 8.32 -7.25 -14.51
CA ARG A 77 7.30 -7.04 -15.54
C ARG A 77 6.82 -8.34 -16.17
N THR A 78 7.78 -9.19 -16.53
CA THR A 78 7.50 -10.51 -17.13
C THR A 78 6.70 -11.37 -16.14
N LEU A 79 7.17 -11.50 -14.91
CA LEU A 79 6.53 -12.31 -13.88
C LEU A 79 5.10 -11.82 -13.54
N LYS A 80 4.88 -10.50 -13.48
CA LYS A 80 3.54 -9.93 -13.23
C LYS A 80 2.66 -9.85 -14.48
N ASN A 81 3.14 -10.26 -15.64
CA ASN A 81 2.45 -10.04 -16.93
C ASN A 81 1.97 -8.58 -17.09
N ARG A 82 2.87 -7.63 -16.84
CA ARG A 82 2.58 -6.18 -16.81
C ARG A 82 3.52 -5.41 -17.75
N PRO A 83 3.29 -5.50 -19.09
CA PRO A 83 4.26 -5.00 -20.07
C PRO A 83 4.46 -3.49 -20.08
N VAL A 84 3.40 -2.69 -19.88
CA VAL A 84 3.46 -1.22 -20.05
C VAL A 84 3.01 -0.40 -18.84
N LYS A 85 2.11 -0.91 -18.01
CA LYS A 85 1.58 -0.15 -16.88
C LYS A 85 2.72 0.25 -15.93
N PRO A 86 2.90 1.55 -15.57
CA PRO A 86 3.98 2.01 -14.69
C PRO A 86 4.00 1.31 -13.34
N PHE A 87 5.17 1.09 -12.78
CA PHE A 87 5.35 0.71 -11.39
C PHE A 87 5.43 1.95 -10.52
N ALA A 88 4.89 1.85 -9.31
CA ALA A 88 5.18 2.83 -8.27
C ALA A 88 6.59 2.59 -7.71
N VAL A 89 7.24 3.68 -7.34
CA VAL A 89 8.57 3.69 -6.75
C VAL A 89 8.49 4.26 -5.35
N MET A 90 9.18 3.62 -4.43
CA MET A 90 9.47 4.18 -3.12
C MET A 90 10.86 4.80 -3.17
N ALA A 91 10.96 6.11 -2.91
CA ALA A 91 12.22 6.81 -2.80
C ALA A 91 12.65 6.87 -1.33
N ARG A 92 13.96 6.86 -1.06
CA ARG A 92 14.52 6.87 0.29
C ARG A 92 14.05 8.08 1.10
N ASP A 93 14.02 9.26 0.48
CA ASP A 93 13.64 10.54 1.08
C ASP A 93 13.27 11.57 -0.02
N VAL A 94 12.83 12.76 0.40
CA VAL A 94 12.42 13.85 -0.51
C VAL A 94 13.56 14.30 -1.41
N GLU A 95 14.79 14.33 -0.92
CA GLU A 95 15.95 14.74 -1.71
C GLU A 95 16.20 13.78 -2.87
N ALA A 96 16.05 12.47 -2.64
CA ALA A 96 16.09 11.49 -3.71
C ALA A 96 14.96 11.76 -4.74
N VAL A 97 13.75 12.07 -4.29
CA VAL A 97 12.63 12.40 -5.22
C VAL A 97 13.00 13.59 -6.10
N LYS A 98 13.56 14.66 -5.53
CA LYS A 98 13.95 15.87 -6.26
C LYS A 98 15.06 15.65 -7.31
N GLN A 99 15.84 14.59 -7.17
CA GLN A 99 16.83 14.20 -8.20
C GLN A 99 16.15 13.63 -9.46
N GLU A 100 15.05 12.90 -9.30
CA GLU A 100 14.35 12.23 -10.39
C GLU A 100 13.17 13.03 -10.97
N CYS A 101 12.50 13.83 -10.13
CA CYS A 101 11.24 14.48 -10.46
C CYS A 101 11.27 15.97 -10.23
N LEU A 102 10.39 16.68 -10.94
CA LEU A 102 10.04 18.07 -10.63
C LEU A 102 9.06 18.03 -9.45
N VAL A 103 9.41 18.70 -8.36
CA VAL A 103 8.61 18.75 -7.13
C VAL A 103 8.46 20.20 -6.70
N ASN A 104 7.22 20.66 -6.52
CA ASN A 104 6.90 21.95 -5.91
C ASN A 104 6.61 21.81 -4.41
N GLU A 105 6.46 22.95 -3.70
CA GLU A 105 6.24 22.98 -2.25
C GLU A 105 5.01 22.17 -1.80
N VAL A 106 3.89 22.28 -2.51
CA VAL A 106 2.66 21.51 -2.19
C VAL A 106 2.85 20.01 -2.35
N GLN A 107 3.57 19.60 -3.39
CA GLN A 107 3.89 18.18 -3.62
C GLN A 107 4.85 17.65 -2.57
N GLU A 108 5.82 18.44 -2.15
CA GLU A 108 6.75 18.09 -1.08
C GLU A 108 6.02 17.93 0.26
N GLU A 109 5.14 18.85 0.62
CA GLU A 109 4.33 18.78 1.83
C GLU A 109 3.47 17.51 1.87
N ILE A 110 2.84 17.15 0.74
CA ILE A 110 2.03 15.92 0.65
C ILE A 110 2.91 14.67 0.71
N LEU A 111 4.07 14.65 0.04
CA LEU A 111 5.02 13.52 0.09
C LEU A 111 5.51 13.25 1.50
N ASP A 112 5.87 14.29 2.24
CA ASP A 112 6.40 14.17 3.61
C ASP A 112 5.32 14.12 4.67
N GLY A 113 4.06 14.35 4.31
CA GLY A 113 2.89 14.21 5.17
C GLY A 113 2.69 12.80 5.73
N HIS A 114 1.82 12.65 6.73
CA HIS A 114 1.56 11.36 7.39
C HIS A 114 1.00 10.29 6.45
N GLN A 115 0.22 10.70 5.45
CA GLN A 115 -0.48 9.80 4.54
C GLN A 115 0.45 9.13 3.52
N LYS A 116 1.53 9.80 3.13
CA LYS A 116 2.55 9.33 2.15
C LYS A 116 1.94 8.60 0.94
N PRO A 117 1.06 9.27 0.17
CA PRO A 117 0.46 8.67 -1.02
C PRO A 117 1.48 8.50 -2.13
N ILE A 118 1.13 7.71 -3.15
CA ILE A 118 1.84 7.73 -4.42
C ILE A 118 1.46 9.01 -5.15
N LEU A 119 2.41 9.92 -5.37
CA LEU A 119 2.22 11.10 -6.23
C LEU A 119 2.69 10.81 -7.65
N LEU A 120 1.88 11.19 -8.65
CA LEU A 120 2.24 11.14 -10.05
C LEU A 120 3.03 12.40 -10.42
N LEU A 121 4.35 12.31 -10.38
CA LEU A 121 5.27 13.43 -10.56
C LEU A 121 5.91 13.44 -11.96
N GLU A 122 6.14 14.62 -12.52
CA GLU A 122 6.84 14.78 -13.79
C GLU A 122 8.32 14.44 -13.64
N LYS A 123 8.82 13.57 -14.51
CA LYS A 123 10.23 13.18 -14.54
C LYS A 123 11.11 14.34 -15.01
N ARG A 124 12.26 14.52 -14.38
CA ARG A 124 13.30 15.43 -14.90
C ARG A 124 13.87 14.88 -16.21
N LYS A 125 14.19 15.77 -17.13
CA LYS A 125 14.99 15.40 -18.30
C LYS A 125 16.41 15.09 -17.82
N LYS A 126 16.88 13.89 -18.09
CA LYS A 126 18.22 13.42 -17.70
C LYS A 126 19.17 13.40 -18.88
N SER A 127 20.49 13.55 -18.62
CA SER A 127 21.54 13.19 -19.56
C SER A 127 21.61 11.67 -19.71
N ALA A 128 22.19 11.19 -20.81
CA ALA A 128 22.29 9.76 -21.12
C ALA A 128 23.05 8.96 -20.04
N ASP A 129 23.96 9.61 -19.30
CA ASP A 129 24.87 8.99 -18.33
C ASP A 129 24.38 9.09 -16.87
N SER A 130 23.15 9.57 -16.62
CA SER A 130 22.66 9.71 -15.24
C SER A 130 22.23 8.36 -14.66
N THR A 131 22.81 8.00 -13.52
CA THR A 131 22.32 6.91 -12.66
C THR A 131 20.98 7.31 -12.03
N GLY A 132 19.96 6.50 -12.14
CA GLY A 132 18.65 6.78 -11.55
C GLY A 132 17.61 5.77 -12.00
N LEU A 133 16.33 6.13 -11.98
CA LEU A 133 15.25 5.23 -12.36
C LEU A 133 15.47 4.66 -13.76
N CYS A 134 15.42 3.34 -13.89
CA CYS A 134 15.53 2.66 -15.16
C CYS A 134 14.29 2.90 -16.05
N LYS A 135 14.45 2.72 -17.36
CA LYS A 135 13.38 3.03 -18.35
C LYS A 135 12.15 2.15 -18.14
N SER A 136 12.35 0.93 -17.73
CA SER A 136 11.29 -0.05 -17.51
C SER A 136 10.41 0.23 -16.28
N VAL A 137 10.74 1.18 -15.42
CA VAL A 137 9.84 1.60 -14.31
C VAL A 137 8.56 2.23 -14.86
N ALA A 138 8.65 3.14 -15.81
CA ALA A 138 7.50 3.83 -16.40
C ALA A 138 7.75 4.08 -17.91
N PRO A 139 7.64 3.04 -18.75
CA PRO A 139 7.96 3.12 -20.18
C PRO A 139 7.08 4.13 -20.91
N GLY A 140 7.71 5.06 -21.63
CA GLY A 140 7.00 6.07 -22.44
C GLY A 140 6.15 7.06 -21.66
N ASN A 141 6.12 7.01 -20.34
CA ASN A 141 5.31 7.91 -19.52
C ASN A 141 6.16 9.11 -19.03
N PRO A 142 5.70 10.36 -19.20
CA PRO A 142 6.40 11.54 -18.70
C PRO A 142 6.36 11.65 -17.17
N LYS A 143 5.39 10.97 -16.52
CA LYS A 143 5.26 10.91 -15.07
C LYS A 143 5.70 9.57 -14.52
N VAL A 144 6.08 9.57 -13.24
CA VAL A 144 6.30 8.37 -12.43
C VAL A 144 5.57 8.51 -11.10
N GLY A 145 5.00 7.42 -10.60
CA GLY A 145 4.40 7.38 -9.27
C GLY A 145 5.46 7.20 -8.20
N ILE A 146 5.62 8.18 -7.32
CA ILE A 146 6.62 8.15 -6.24
C ILE A 146 5.92 8.26 -4.88
N MET A 147 6.39 7.49 -3.91
CA MET A 147 6.02 7.60 -2.50
C MET A 147 7.25 7.50 -1.60
N LEU A 148 7.11 7.88 -0.34
CA LEU A 148 8.13 7.71 0.70
C LEU A 148 7.79 6.53 1.63
N PRO A 149 8.76 5.98 2.37
CA PRO A 149 8.53 4.93 3.35
C PRO A 149 7.53 5.38 4.43
N TYR A 150 6.54 4.53 4.70
CA TYR A 150 5.48 4.79 5.68
C TYR A 150 5.35 3.70 6.74
N ALA A 151 6.09 2.61 6.59
CA ALA A 151 6.14 1.51 7.55
C ALA A 151 7.58 1.27 8.03
N PRO A 152 7.80 0.87 9.30
CA PRO A 152 9.14 0.64 9.84
C PRO A 152 9.98 -0.31 8.98
N VAL A 153 9.41 -1.41 8.50
CA VAL A 153 10.11 -2.37 7.63
C VAL A 153 10.66 -1.70 6.37
N GLN A 154 9.91 -0.78 5.77
CA GLN A 154 10.33 -0.05 4.56
C GLN A 154 11.50 0.91 4.85
N MET A 155 11.46 1.58 6.02
CA MET A 155 12.57 2.45 6.46
C MET A 155 13.84 1.65 6.67
N LEU A 156 13.74 0.44 7.24
CA LEU A 156 14.87 -0.47 7.46
C LEU A 156 15.46 -1.00 6.14
N LEU A 157 14.69 -1.05 5.05
CA LEU A 157 15.24 -1.41 3.74
C LEU A 157 16.24 -0.36 3.23
N PHE A 158 15.99 0.92 3.46
CA PHE A 158 16.89 1.98 3.02
C PHE A 158 18.05 2.25 3.98
N ARG A 159 17.78 2.17 5.30
CA ARG A 159 18.73 2.53 6.34
C ARG A 159 18.84 1.41 7.38
N TYR A 160 19.96 0.69 7.33
CA TYR A 160 20.27 -0.36 8.29
C TYR A 160 21.77 -0.47 8.48
N ASP A 161 22.20 -0.80 9.71
CA ASP A 161 23.60 -0.93 10.07
C ASP A 161 24.13 -2.34 9.72
N ASP A 162 24.34 -2.57 8.42
CA ASP A 162 24.84 -3.85 7.88
C ASP A 162 25.93 -3.67 6.79
N GLY A 163 26.30 -2.41 6.49
CA GLY A 163 27.29 -2.08 5.46
C GLY A 163 26.79 -2.20 4.01
N ILE A 164 25.55 -2.67 3.76
CA ILE A 164 25.01 -2.78 2.40
C ILE A 164 24.54 -1.40 1.92
N GLN A 165 25.08 -0.96 0.79
CA GLN A 165 24.67 0.28 0.13
C GLN A 165 23.41 0.03 -0.71
N MET A 166 22.24 0.39 -0.19
CA MET A 166 20.98 0.23 -0.91
C MET A 166 20.78 1.36 -1.93
N PRO A 167 20.11 1.07 -3.07
CA PRO A 167 19.72 2.10 -4.01
C PRO A 167 18.72 3.08 -3.37
N ASP A 168 18.71 4.32 -3.87
CA ASP A 168 17.79 5.36 -3.40
C ASP A 168 16.32 5.13 -3.80
N TYR A 169 16.09 4.19 -4.72
CA TYR A 169 14.78 3.93 -5.32
C TYR A 169 14.50 2.44 -5.39
N LEU A 170 13.37 2.05 -4.83
CA LEU A 170 12.87 0.68 -4.90
C LEU A 170 11.52 0.66 -5.65
N VAL A 171 11.35 -0.25 -6.59
CA VAL A 171 10.00 -0.57 -7.05
C VAL A 171 9.20 -1.07 -5.85
N MET A 172 7.98 -0.54 -5.69
CA MET A 172 7.08 -0.97 -4.63
C MET A 172 5.68 -1.08 -5.22
N THR A 173 5.37 -2.24 -5.79
CA THR A 173 4.09 -2.50 -6.43
C THR A 173 3.25 -3.48 -5.62
N SER A 174 1.92 -3.38 -5.70
CA SER A 174 1.01 -4.27 -4.95
C SER A 174 1.36 -5.75 -5.15
N GLY A 175 1.42 -6.51 -4.06
CA GLY A 175 1.63 -7.95 -4.03
C GLY A 175 0.32 -8.68 -4.31
N ASN A 176 0.03 -8.89 -5.60
CA ASN A 176 -1.12 -9.62 -6.09
C ASN A 176 -0.86 -10.16 -7.49
N VAL A 177 -1.58 -11.19 -7.90
CA VAL A 177 -1.74 -11.51 -9.31
C VAL A 177 -2.69 -10.50 -9.96
N SER A 178 -2.61 -10.34 -11.29
CA SER A 178 -3.39 -9.32 -12.00
C SER A 178 -4.89 -9.51 -11.78
N GLY A 179 -5.59 -8.46 -11.33
CA GLY A 179 -7.03 -8.47 -11.07
C GLY A 179 -7.45 -8.90 -9.67
N ALA A 180 -6.61 -9.63 -8.94
CA ALA A 180 -6.89 -10.04 -7.57
C ALA A 180 -6.67 -8.92 -6.55
N PRO A 181 -7.28 -8.99 -5.36
CA PRO A 181 -6.96 -8.08 -4.28
C PRO A 181 -5.53 -8.29 -3.78
N ILE A 182 -4.97 -7.26 -3.13
CA ILE A 182 -3.63 -7.35 -2.54
C ILE A 182 -3.57 -8.47 -1.48
N CYS A 183 -2.53 -9.31 -1.51
CA CYS A 183 -2.30 -10.32 -0.47
C CYS A 183 -2.10 -9.66 0.88
N ARG A 184 -2.69 -10.22 1.94
CA ARG A 184 -2.59 -9.65 3.30
C ARG A 184 -2.02 -10.59 4.35
N ASP A 185 -2.13 -11.90 4.14
CA ASP A 185 -1.58 -12.92 5.04
C ASP A 185 -0.52 -13.77 4.34
N ASP A 186 0.25 -14.48 5.14
CA ASP A 186 1.42 -15.21 4.65
C ASP A 186 1.04 -16.36 3.73
N ARG A 187 -0.08 -17.04 4.01
CA ARG A 187 -0.55 -18.17 3.20
C ARG A 187 -0.94 -17.71 1.80
N ASP A 188 -1.68 -16.59 1.70
CA ASP A 188 -2.01 -15.97 0.41
C ASP A 188 -0.73 -15.56 -0.32
N ALA A 189 0.23 -14.94 0.40
CA ALA A 189 1.49 -14.49 -0.17
C ALA A 189 2.35 -15.66 -0.68
N GLU A 190 2.46 -16.75 0.07
CA GLU A 190 3.17 -17.95 -0.37
C GLU A 190 2.55 -18.56 -1.63
N THR A 191 1.23 -18.64 -1.67
CA THR A 191 0.49 -19.24 -2.77
C THR A 191 0.53 -18.37 -4.04
N GLU A 192 0.32 -17.06 -3.89
CA GLU A 192 0.15 -16.15 -5.03
C GLU A 192 1.45 -15.44 -5.44
N LEU A 193 2.38 -15.18 -4.49
CA LEU A 193 3.60 -14.42 -4.75
C LEU A 193 4.86 -15.28 -4.75
N GLY A 194 4.80 -16.53 -4.25
CA GLY A 194 5.96 -17.40 -4.16
C GLY A 194 6.66 -17.68 -5.50
N HIS A 195 5.93 -17.60 -6.61
CA HIS A 195 6.49 -17.73 -7.96
C HIS A 195 6.89 -16.38 -8.59
N LEU A 196 6.55 -15.24 -7.94
CA LEU A 196 6.86 -13.88 -8.40
C LEU A 196 8.05 -13.26 -7.66
N ALA A 197 8.45 -13.82 -6.52
CA ALA A 197 9.49 -13.30 -5.65
C ALA A 197 10.51 -14.37 -5.28
N ASP A 198 11.76 -13.96 -5.06
CA ASP A 198 12.86 -14.83 -4.65
C ASP A 198 12.80 -15.14 -3.15
N CYS A 199 12.14 -14.28 -2.36
CA CYS A 199 11.78 -14.53 -0.96
C CYS A 199 10.60 -13.65 -0.53
N ILE A 200 10.02 -13.99 0.63
CA ILE A 200 8.90 -13.25 1.24
C ILE A 200 9.35 -12.80 2.63
N LEU A 201 9.45 -11.48 2.82
CA LEU A 201 9.65 -10.85 4.11
C LEU A 201 8.29 -10.56 4.74
N SER A 202 7.98 -11.25 5.81
CA SER A 202 6.74 -11.08 6.57
C SER A 202 6.99 -10.56 7.98
N HIS A 203 5.91 -10.33 8.70
CA HIS A 203 5.91 -10.03 10.14
C HIS A 203 4.66 -10.61 10.79
N ASP A 204 4.70 -10.80 12.10
CA ASP A 204 3.65 -11.47 12.88
C ASP A 204 2.40 -10.60 13.15
N ARG A 205 2.37 -9.34 12.71
CA ARG A 205 1.18 -8.49 12.78
C ARG A 205 0.16 -8.86 11.71
N ASN A 206 -1.09 -9.12 12.15
CA ASN A 206 -2.19 -9.41 11.23
C ASN A 206 -2.71 -8.14 10.56
N ILE A 207 -2.86 -8.19 9.23
CA ILE A 207 -3.55 -7.14 8.47
C ILE A 207 -5.05 -7.43 8.50
N ARG A 208 -5.82 -6.58 9.19
CA ARG A 208 -7.26 -6.76 9.35
C ARG A 208 -8.06 -6.32 8.12
N ILE A 209 -7.70 -5.17 7.55
CA ILE A 209 -8.34 -4.60 6.36
C ILE A 209 -7.26 -4.39 5.30
N ARG A 210 -7.51 -4.88 4.09
CA ARG A 210 -6.66 -4.58 2.93
C ARG A 210 -6.72 -3.10 2.62
N ALA A 211 -5.57 -2.50 2.36
CA ALA A 211 -5.49 -1.10 1.96
C ALA A 211 -4.36 -0.92 0.94
N ASP A 212 -4.74 -0.78 -0.31
CA ASP A 212 -3.82 -0.36 -1.37
C ASP A 212 -3.28 1.04 -1.09
N ASP A 213 -2.16 1.40 -1.72
CA ASP A 213 -1.64 2.76 -1.64
C ASP A 213 -2.56 3.75 -2.34
N SER A 214 -2.78 4.89 -1.71
CA SER A 214 -3.47 6.02 -2.34
C SER A 214 -2.64 6.57 -3.47
N VAL A 215 -3.31 7.02 -4.54
CA VAL A 215 -2.67 7.62 -5.71
C VAL A 215 -3.27 9.00 -5.94
N MET A 216 -2.40 9.99 -6.08
CA MET A 216 -2.78 11.39 -6.28
C MET A 216 -2.08 11.97 -7.49
N ASP A 217 -2.78 12.79 -8.24
CA ASP A 217 -2.23 13.61 -9.33
C ASP A 217 -2.62 15.07 -9.13
N PHE A 218 -2.18 15.95 -10.01
CA PHE A 218 -2.40 17.39 -9.92
C PHE A 218 -3.01 17.91 -11.21
N PHE A 219 -4.06 18.70 -11.07
CA PHE A 219 -4.67 19.45 -12.17
C PHE A 219 -4.65 20.93 -11.83
N ARG A 220 -4.00 21.73 -12.68
CA ARG A 220 -3.81 23.19 -12.46
C ARG A 220 -3.24 23.52 -11.08
N GLY A 221 -2.28 22.70 -10.61
CA GLY A 221 -1.64 22.84 -9.31
C GLY A 221 -2.46 22.37 -8.11
N GLN A 222 -3.71 21.93 -8.31
CA GLN A 222 -4.56 21.39 -7.25
C GLN A 222 -4.47 19.87 -7.21
N PRO A 223 -4.27 19.25 -6.01
CA PRO A 223 -4.24 17.81 -5.86
C PRO A 223 -5.63 17.21 -6.06
N TYR A 224 -5.70 16.05 -6.70
CA TYR A 224 -6.91 15.23 -6.76
C TYR A 224 -6.59 13.74 -6.61
N MET A 225 -7.50 13.00 -6.01
CA MET A 225 -7.35 11.58 -5.79
C MET A 225 -7.70 10.78 -7.03
N VAL A 226 -6.72 10.01 -7.54
CA VAL A 226 -6.94 8.96 -8.55
C VAL A 226 -7.42 7.67 -7.86
N ARG A 227 -6.87 7.38 -6.68
CA ARG A 227 -7.29 6.30 -5.79
C ARG A 227 -7.23 6.79 -4.34
N ARG A 228 -8.32 6.62 -3.60
CA ARG A 228 -8.39 6.94 -2.18
C ARG A 228 -8.37 5.65 -1.37
N SER A 229 -7.33 5.42 -0.59
CA SER A 229 -7.13 4.20 0.18
C SER A 229 -6.26 4.48 1.41
N ARG A 230 -5.14 3.79 1.60
CA ARG A 230 -4.24 3.94 2.75
C ARG A 230 -3.91 5.41 3.03
N GLY A 231 -3.99 5.79 4.30
CA GLY A 231 -3.70 7.14 4.79
C GLY A 231 -4.87 8.12 4.69
N TYR A 232 -5.90 7.81 3.87
CA TYR A 232 -7.07 8.67 3.67
C TYR A 232 -8.39 7.98 4.04
N ALA A 233 -8.51 6.68 3.82
CA ALA A 233 -9.64 5.90 4.31
C ALA A 233 -9.32 5.36 5.72
N PRO A 234 -10.29 5.34 6.64
CA PRO A 234 -11.72 5.67 6.52
C PRO A 234 -12.07 7.11 6.94
N LEU A 235 -11.18 8.09 6.83
CA LEU A 235 -11.51 9.46 7.22
C LEU A 235 -12.80 9.92 6.52
N PRO A 236 -13.76 10.53 7.24
CA PRO A 236 -15.03 10.91 6.66
C PRO A 236 -14.92 12.15 5.75
N VAL A 237 -15.88 12.22 4.83
CA VAL A 237 -16.21 13.46 4.11
C VAL A 237 -17.48 14.01 4.70
N VAL A 238 -17.48 15.29 5.04
CA VAL A 238 -18.66 15.98 5.59
C VAL A 238 -19.56 16.41 4.43
N LEU A 239 -20.84 16.08 4.52
CA LEU A 239 -21.87 16.48 3.57
C LEU A 239 -22.47 17.84 3.98
N SER A 240 -23.05 18.54 3.02
CA SER A 240 -23.81 19.78 3.27
C SER A 240 -25.22 19.55 3.87
N GLY A 241 -25.62 18.30 4.03
CA GLY A 241 -26.90 17.89 4.59
C GLY A 241 -26.80 16.50 5.23
N GLU A 242 -27.79 16.18 6.07
CA GLU A 242 -27.84 14.90 6.79
C GLU A 242 -28.51 13.81 5.96
N THR A 243 -28.01 12.56 6.09
CA THR A 243 -28.70 11.36 5.62
C THR A 243 -29.83 11.00 6.59
N LYS A 244 -30.96 10.53 6.07
CA LYS A 244 -32.01 9.95 6.90
C LYS A 244 -31.67 8.50 7.23
N GLY A 245 -31.06 8.26 8.39
CA GLY A 245 -30.57 6.94 8.80
C GLY A 245 -29.21 6.60 8.17
N THR A 246 -28.79 5.36 8.38
CA THR A 246 -27.53 4.83 7.89
C THR A 246 -27.71 4.25 6.48
N VAL A 247 -26.85 4.68 5.54
CA VAL A 247 -26.92 4.29 4.12
C VAL A 247 -25.62 3.61 3.70
N LEU A 248 -25.72 2.47 3.03
CA LEU A 248 -24.61 1.81 2.35
C LEU A 248 -24.69 2.08 0.85
N ALA A 249 -23.68 2.73 0.27
CA ALA A 249 -23.53 2.89 -1.17
C ALA A 249 -22.47 1.92 -1.69
N MET A 250 -22.87 0.99 -2.57
CA MET A 250 -22.04 -0.16 -2.99
C MET A 250 -20.88 0.19 -3.93
N GLY A 251 -20.91 1.38 -4.56
CA GLY A 251 -19.92 1.75 -5.59
C GLY A 251 -20.10 0.97 -6.89
N GLY A 252 -19.20 1.20 -7.83
CA GLY A 252 -19.24 0.60 -9.18
C GLY A 252 -18.63 -0.80 -9.24
N GLU A 253 -18.71 -1.45 -10.40
CA GLU A 253 -18.15 -2.78 -10.65
C GLU A 253 -16.62 -2.77 -10.76
N LEU A 254 -16.07 -1.76 -11.44
CA LEU A 254 -14.64 -1.58 -11.62
C LEU A 254 -14.08 -0.55 -10.66
N LYS A 255 -12.85 -0.79 -10.16
CA LYS A 255 -12.18 0.07 -9.19
C LYS A 255 -13.07 0.39 -7.99
N ASN A 256 -13.75 -0.62 -7.49
CA ASN A 256 -14.75 -0.49 -6.45
C ASN A 256 -14.18 0.18 -5.19
N SER A 257 -14.99 1.04 -4.63
CA SER A 257 -14.97 1.55 -3.25
C SER A 257 -16.41 1.80 -2.85
N PHE A 258 -16.78 1.37 -1.66
CA PHE A 258 -18.10 1.63 -1.10
C PHE A 258 -18.08 2.80 -0.11
N CYS A 259 -19.24 3.23 0.32
CA CYS A 259 -19.36 4.28 1.33
C CYS A 259 -20.46 3.94 2.34
N ILE A 260 -20.23 4.22 3.62
CA ILE A 260 -21.26 4.21 4.66
C ILE A 260 -21.52 5.66 5.06
N GLY A 261 -22.74 6.13 4.85
CA GLY A 261 -23.24 7.44 5.28
C GLY A 261 -23.96 7.33 6.62
N VAL A 262 -23.56 8.19 7.58
CA VAL A 262 -24.20 8.30 8.91
C VAL A 262 -24.32 9.79 9.22
N ASN A 263 -25.56 10.29 9.38
CA ASN A 263 -25.85 11.71 9.55
C ASN A 263 -25.27 12.55 8.39
N ASP A 264 -24.36 13.48 8.69
CA ASP A 264 -23.68 14.33 7.73
C ASP A 264 -22.29 13.79 7.31
N LEU A 265 -21.92 12.59 7.75
CA LEU A 265 -20.60 11.99 7.51
C LEU A 265 -20.67 10.83 6.51
N CYS A 266 -19.82 10.87 5.50
CA CYS A 266 -19.62 9.80 4.54
C CYS A 266 -18.26 9.14 4.74
N TYR A 267 -18.24 7.88 5.13
CA TYR A 267 -17.05 7.07 5.33
C TYR A 267 -16.77 6.21 4.10
N LEU A 268 -15.86 6.70 3.23
CA LEU A 268 -15.46 5.93 2.05
C LEU A 268 -14.50 4.81 2.48
N SER A 269 -14.72 3.62 1.91
CA SER A 269 -13.82 2.49 2.10
C SER A 269 -12.45 2.75 1.48
N PRO A 270 -11.41 1.98 1.87
CA PRO A 270 -10.26 1.78 1.02
C PRO A 270 -10.68 1.26 -0.36
N TYR A 271 -9.81 1.44 -1.35
CA TYR A 271 -9.97 0.81 -2.65
C TYR A 271 -10.09 -0.72 -2.50
N VAL A 272 -11.15 -1.30 -3.07
CA VAL A 272 -11.40 -2.74 -3.04
C VAL A 272 -10.87 -3.42 -4.30
N GLY A 273 -11.22 -2.90 -5.48
CA GLY A 273 -10.74 -3.42 -6.75
C GLY A 273 -11.83 -3.71 -7.77
N ASP A 274 -11.51 -4.54 -8.75
CA ASP A 274 -12.44 -4.92 -9.81
C ASP A 274 -13.23 -6.17 -9.38
N LEU A 275 -14.56 -6.06 -9.28
CA LEU A 275 -15.44 -7.11 -8.77
C LEU A 275 -15.65 -8.29 -9.74
N GLN A 276 -14.97 -8.30 -10.89
CA GLN A 276 -14.94 -9.44 -11.80
C GLN A 276 -14.19 -10.65 -11.24
N ASP A 277 -13.30 -10.44 -10.26
CA ASP A 277 -12.62 -11.51 -9.53
C ASP A 277 -13.42 -11.85 -8.25
N LEU A 278 -13.74 -13.13 -8.06
CA LEU A 278 -14.51 -13.61 -6.90
C LEU A 278 -13.84 -13.25 -5.58
N ARG A 279 -12.50 -13.26 -5.52
CA ARG A 279 -11.73 -12.87 -4.32
C ARG A 279 -11.94 -11.40 -3.97
N THR A 280 -12.14 -10.54 -4.98
CA THR A 280 -12.45 -9.11 -4.79
C THR A 280 -13.88 -8.93 -4.27
N VAL A 281 -14.83 -9.74 -4.75
CA VAL A 281 -16.22 -9.76 -4.21
C VAL A 281 -16.21 -10.16 -2.74
N GLN A 282 -15.50 -11.23 -2.38
CA GLN A 282 -15.33 -11.66 -0.99
C GLN A 282 -14.64 -10.59 -0.12
N ALA A 283 -13.62 -9.91 -0.68
CA ALA A 283 -12.96 -8.80 0.01
C ALA A 283 -13.89 -7.60 0.24
N LEU A 284 -14.80 -7.32 -0.70
CA LEU A 284 -15.84 -6.29 -0.54
C LEU A 284 -16.77 -6.63 0.62
N GLU A 285 -17.32 -7.83 0.63
CA GLU A 285 -18.22 -8.32 1.69
C GLU A 285 -17.56 -8.24 3.07
N GLU A 286 -16.34 -8.77 3.18
CA GLU A 286 -15.57 -8.72 4.41
C GLU A 286 -15.29 -7.29 4.89
N THR A 287 -14.95 -6.39 3.96
CA THR A 287 -14.62 -5.01 4.29
C THR A 287 -15.86 -4.24 4.72
N ILE A 288 -17.03 -4.47 4.10
CA ILE A 288 -18.30 -3.89 4.53
C ILE A 288 -18.60 -4.31 5.97
N GLY A 289 -18.55 -5.60 6.29
CA GLY A 289 -18.80 -6.09 7.65
C GLY A 289 -17.85 -5.49 8.70
N ARG A 290 -16.58 -5.31 8.35
CA ARG A 290 -15.60 -4.66 9.23
C ARG A 290 -15.89 -3.17 9.42
N PHE A 291 -16.34 -2.47 8.37
CA PHE A 291 -16.72 -1.06 8.47
C PHE A 291 -17.97 -0.87 9.32
N GLN A 292 -18.98 -1.75 9.17
CA GLN A 292 -20.16 -1.75 10.02
C GLN A 292 -19.78 -1.89 11.50
N THR A 293 -18.84 -2.80 11.81
CA THR A 293 -18.36 -3.00 13.18
C THR A 293 -17.56 -1.79 13.67
N LEU A 294 -16.65 -1.25 12.84
CA LEU A 294 -15.80 -0.12 13.19
C LEU A 294 -16.59 1.17 13.47
N LEU A 295 -17.63 1.40 12.66
CA LEU A 295 -18.46 2.61 12.73
C LEU A 295 -19.70 2.42 13.62
N GLU A 296 -19.89 1.22 14.19
CA GLU A 296 -21.10 0.85 14.93
C GLU A 296 -22.39 1.17 14.12
N ALA A 297 -22.33 1.00 12.80
CA ALA A 297 -23.34 1.45 11.85
C ALA A 297 -24.01 0.26 11.16
N GLN A 298 -25.34 0.19 11.27
CA GLN A 298 -26.16 -0.80 10.57
C GLN A 298 -26.96 -0.11 9.45
N PRO A 299 -26.66 -0.38 8.18
CA PRO A 299 -27.36 0.23 7.06
C PRO A 299 -28.85 -0.10 7.06
N GLN A 300 -29.67 0.93 6.92
CA GLN A 300 -31.14 0.85 6.79
C GLN A 300 -31.58 0.96 5.33
N ALA A 301 -30.70 1.45 4.47
CA ALA A 301 -30.89 1.53 3.04
C ALA A 301 -29.58 1.20 2.29
N VAL A 302 -29.71 0.61 1.11
CA VAL A 302 -28.59 0.31 0.22
C VAL A 302 -28.81 1.02 -1.11
N VAL A 303 -27.76 1.68 -1.60
CA VAL A 303 -27.73 2.35 -2.91
C VAL A 303 -26.73 1.62 -3.80
N CYS A 304 -27.15 1.28 -5.00
CA CYS A 304 -26.31 0.59 -5.99
C CYS A 304 -26.61 1.07 -7.41
N ASP A 305 -25.78 0.68 -8.37
CA ASP A 305 -26.06 0.87 -9.80
C ASP A 305 -27.30 0.10 -10.24
N LEU A 306 -27.83 0.45 -11.42
CA LEU A 306 -28.99 -0.23 -12.01
C LEU A 306 -28.61 -1.39 -12.95
N HIS A 307 -27.33 -1.61 -13.23
CA HIS A 307 -26.88 -2.64 -14.16
C HIS A 307 -27.04 -4.05 -13.59
N PRO A 308 -27.93 -4.90 -14.13
CA PRO A 308 -28.32 -6.16 -13.50
C PRO A 308 -27.19 -7.21 -13.45
N GLY A 309 -26.15 -7.07 -14.27
CA GLY A 309 -25.01 -7.99 -14.34
C GLY A 309 -23.84 -7.60 -13.43
N TYR A 310 -23.96 -6.54 -12.63
CA TYR A 310 -22.88 -6.16 -11.71
C TYR A 310 -22.92 -6.96 -10.42
N ASN A 311 -21.77 -7.44 -9.97
CA ASN A 311 -21.63 -8.12 -8.69
C ASN A 311 -21.95 -7.19 -7.51
N SER A 312 -21.60 -5.88 -7.62
CA SER A 312 -22.01 -4.87 -6.64
C SER A 312 -23.53 -4.77 -6.50
N VAL A 313 -24.29 -4.91 -7.59
CA VAL A 313 -25.76 -4.90 -7.58
C VAL A 313 -26.34 -6.23 -7.04
N ALA A 314 -25.73 -7.36 -7.37
CA ALA A 314 -26.14 -8.66 -6.84
C ALA A 314 -25.97 -8.71 -5.32
N MET A 315 -24.88 -8.13 -4.80
CA MET A 315 -24.60 -8.07 -3.36
C MET A 315 -25.50 -7.06 -2.61
N ALA A 316 -26.02 -6.03 -3.29
CA ALA A 316 -26.91 -5.01 -2.71
C ALA A 316 -28.33 -5.53 -2.45
N LYS A 317 -28.75 -6.61 -3.09
CA LYS A 317 -30.10 -7.24 -2.98
C LYS A 317 -30.15 -8.26 -1.86
#